data_45405f1f4606f6cd798cdfa016e858b2
#
_entry.id   45405f1f4606f6cd798cdfa016e858b2
#
_cell.length_a   1.000
_cell.length_b   1.000
_cell.length_c   1.000
_cell.angle_alpha   90.00
_cell.angle_beta   90.00
_cell.angle_gamma   90.00
#
_symmetry.space_group_name_H-M   'P 1'
#
loop_
_entity.id
_entity.type
_entity.pdbx_description
1 polymer ?
#
loop_
_entity_poly.entity_id
_entity_poly.type
_entity_poly.pdbx_seq_one_letter_code
_entity_poly.pdbx_strand_id
1 'polypeptide(L)'
;MLKKPFLLFFSLLGAIFILASCSIGKDAVTDTKYKVSLQQAAEIYEKEAGNSKPLVNVQFDTEPASDYSYIFTNDTETLYVNPETGKVTKNTEANQLGENETAFSAAEVKELGAVNDVLAKAKKEVGGLSPRILTWKLTKNNNKLVYTVDVKTTTADEKVTLDANE
;
A
#
# COMPACT_ATOMS: atom_id res chain seq x y z
N MET A 1 46.82 -49.83 36.06
CA MET A 1 46.88 -49.38 34.65
C MET A 1 45.47 -49.13 34.16
N LEU A 2 45.01 -47.89 34.24
CA LEU A 2 43.67 -47.47 33.78
C LEU A 2 43.78 -46.80 32.41
N LYS A 3 43.18 -47.40 31.40
CA LYS A 3 43.03 -46.82 30.07
C LYS A 3 41.83 -45.90 30.07
N LYS A 4 42.00 -44.59 29.80
CA LYS A 4 40.94 -43.59 29.59
C LYS A 4 40.38 -43.74 28.19
N PRO A 5 39.06 -43.76 27.97
CA PRO A 5 38.47 -43.62 26.65
C PRO A 5 38.39 -42.13 26.25
N PHE A 6 38.87 -41.85 25.06
CA PHE A 6 38.83 -40.56 24.41
C PHE A 6 37.45 -40.34 23.85
N LEU A 7 36.67 -39.41 24.44
CA LEU A 7 35.36 -39.05 23.95
C LEU A 7 35.54 -38.00 22.85
N LEU A 8 35.30 -38.43 21.60
CA LEU A 8 35.17 -37.55 20.43
C LEU A 8 33.86 -36.81 20.51
N PHE A 9 33.90 -35.51 20.84
CA PHE A 9 32.79 -34.58 20.67
C PHE A 9 32.66 -34.24 19.21
N PHE A 10 31.70 -34.81 18.50
CA PHE A 10 31.29 -34.42 17.18
C PHE A 10 30.42 -33.17 17.33
N SER A 11 31.03 -31.99 17.16
CA SER A 11 30.32 -30.72 17.07
C SER A 11 29.60 -30.65 15.71
N LEU A 12 28.31 -30.96 15.72
CA LEU A 12 27.41 -30.78 14.56
C LEU A 12 27.11 -29.29 14.43
N LEU A 13 27.91 -28.59 13.64
CA LEU A 13 27.68 -27.20 13.28
C LEU A 13 26.52 -27.17 12.27
N GLY A 14 25.30 -27.04 12.79
CA GLY A 14 24.13 -26.82 11.97
C GLY A 14 24.21 -25.46 11.31
N ALA A 15 24.57 -25.43 10.04
CA ALA A 15 24.43 -24.24 9.20
C ALA A 15 22.95 -23.94 9.03
N ILE A 16 22.44 -22.98 9.80
CA ILE A 16 21.13 -22.37 9.55
C ILE A 16 21.28 -21.55 8.28
N PHE A 17 20.92 -22.15 7.14
CA PHE A 17 20.66 -21.38 5.93
C PHE A 17 19.41 -20.55 6.18
N ILE A 18 19.59 -19.30 6.58
CA ILE A 18 18.57 -18.26 6.45
C ILE A 18 18.40 -18.09 4.94
N LEU A 19 17.41 -18.79 4.39
CA LEU A 19 16.88 -18.48 3.08
C LEU A 19 16.21 -17.10 3.23
N ALA A 20 17.01 -16.05 3.07
CA ALA A 20 16.48 -14.76 2.68
C ALA A 20 15.79 -15.01 1.33
N SER A 21 14.51 -15.32 1.37
CA SER A 21 13.67 -15.32 0.19
C SER A 21 13.66 -13.87 -0.31
N CYS A 22 14.63 -13.51 -1.13
CA CYS A 22 14.45 -12.40 -2.05
C CYS A 22 13.18 -12.71 -2.82
N SER A 23 12.08 -12.08 -2.46
CA SER A 23 10.84 -12.13 -3.23
C SER A 23 11.04 -11.26 -4.49
N ILE A 24 11.97 -11.70 -5.33
CA ILE A 24 12.16 -11.14 -6.66
C ILE A 24 10.89 -11.51 -7.43
N GLY A 25 9.98 -10.56 -7.59
CA GLY A 25 8.85 -10.70 -8.48
C GLY A 25 7.45 -10.63 -7.87
N LYS A 26 7.28 -10.57 -6.52
CA LYS A 26 5.96 -10.33 -5.95
C LYS A 26 5.63 -8.85 -5.95
N ASP A 27 4.45 -8.54 -6.42
CA ASP A 27 3.81 -7.24 -6.31
C ASP A 27 3.16 -7.14 -4.93
N ALA A 28 3.81 -6.47 -4.00
CA ALA A 28 3.33 -6.35 -2.63
C ALA A 28 1.94 -5.68 -2.53
N VAL A 29 1.57 -4.87 -3.52
CA VAL A 29 0.29 -4.15 -3.55
C VAL A 29 -0.86 -5.04 -4.01
N THR A 30 -0.66 -5.89 -5.01
CA THR A 30 -1.72 -6.75 -5.58
C THR A 30 -1.66 -8.19 -5.10
N ASP A 31 -0.47 -8.71 -4.80
CA ASP A 31 -0.29 -10.13 -4.46
C ASP A 31 -0.47 -10.40 -2.95
N THR A 32 -0.47 -9.35 -2.13
CA THR A 32 -0.73 -9.46 -0.69
C THR A 32 -2.22 -9.28 -0.41
N LYS A 33 -2.80 -10.26 0.28
CA LYS A 33 -4.18 -10.14 0.80
C LYS A 33 -4.13 -9.45 2.14
N TYR A 34 -4.39 -8.18 2.15
CA TYR A 34 -4.53 -7.40 3.37
C TYR A 34 -5.87 -7.70 4.07
N LYS A 35 -5.87 -7.64 5.41
CA LYS A 35 -7.08 -7.90 6.23
C LYS A 35 -8.06 -6.74 6.19
N VAL A 36 -7.55 -5.52 6.03
CA VAL A 36 -8.32 -4.29 5.95
C VAL A 36 -8.39 -3.88 4.49
N SER A 37 -9.60 -3.81 3.93
CA SER A 37 -9.82 -3.28 2.58
C SER A 37 -9.76 -1.75 2.57
N LEU A 38 -9.70 -1.14 1.38
CA LEU A 38 -9.79 0.31 1.23
C LEU A 38 -11.08 0.87 1.85
N GLN A 39 -12.21 0.20 1.65
CA GLN A 39 -13.51 0.60 2.19
C GLN A 39 -13.52 0.56 3.73
N GLN A 40 -12.99 -0.50 4.32
CA GLN A 40 -12.83 -0.60 5.77
C GLN A 40 -11.85 0.44 6.33
N ALA A 41 -10.77 0.74 5.60
CA ALA A 41 -9.84 1.80 5.98
C ALA A 41 -10.51 3.19 5.93
N ALA A 42 -11.41 3.43 4.96
CA ALA A 42 -12.21 4.65 4.89
C ALA A 42 -13.21 4.78 6.06
N GLU A 43 -13.81 3.68 6.51
CA GLU A 43 -14.65 3.66 7.74
C GLU A 43 -13.82 4.00 9.00
N ILE A 44 -12.61 3.45 9.09
CA ILE A 44 -11.69 3.76 10.18
C ILE A 44 -11.31 5.25 10.15
N TYR A 45 -11.00 5.79 8.96
CA TYR A 45 -10.73 7.21 8.79
C TYR A 45 -11.88 8.09 9.28
N GLU A 46 -13.12 7.83 8.86
CA GLU A 46 -14.31 8.60 9.30
C GLU A 46 -14.47 8.61 10.82
N LYS A 47 -14.26 7.47 11.46
CA LYS A 47 -14.34 7.33 12.91
C LYS A 47 -13.27 8.14 13.64
N GLU A 48 -12.04 8.16 13.10
CA GLU A 48 -10.88 8.77 13.75
C GLU A 48 -10.72 10.27 13.46
N ALA A 49 -11.07 10.71 12.24
CA ALA A 49 -10.97 12.10 11.81
C ALA A 49 -12.26 12.90 12.06
N GLY A 50 -13.40 12.21 12.20
CA GLY A 50 -14.74 12.77 12.25
C GLY A 50 -15.43 12.76 10.89
N ASN A 51 -16.73 12.47 10.90
CA ASN A 51 -17.55 12.14 9.72
C ASN A 51 -17.64 13.21 8.63
N SER A 52 -17.15 14.42 8.87
CA SER A 52 -17.32 15.56 7.95
C SER A 52 -16.00 16.12 7.41
N LYS A 53 -14.86 15.50 7.70
CA LYS A 53 -13.59 15.99 7.16
C LYS A 53 -13.39 15.51 5.73
N PRO A 54 -13.38 16.44 4.74
CA PRO A 54 -13.14 16.08 3.35
C PRO A 54 -11.69 15.65 3.12
N LEU A 55 -11.50 14.71 2.21
CA LEU A 55 -10.20 14.22 1.80
C LEU A 55 -9.60 15.07 0.68
N VAL A 56 -8.33 15.30 0.75
CA VAL A 56 -7.49 15.80 -0.35
C VAL A 56 -7.08 14.64 -1.27
N ASN A 57 -6.61 13.55 -0.65
CA ASN A 57 -6.27 12.32 -1.37
C ASN A 57 -6.30 11.10 -0.45
N VAL A 58 -6.26 9.92 -1.08
CA VAL A 58 -5.97 8.64 -0.42
C VAL A 58 -4.84 7.96 -1.19
N GLN A 59 -3.85 7.41 -0.49
CA GLN A 59 -2.72 6.71 -1.09
C GLN A 59 -2.55 5.32 -0.44
N PHE A 60 -1.85 4.45 -1.15
CA PHE A 60 -1.32 3.21 -0.59
C PHE A 60 0.16 3.15 -0.89
N ASP A 61 0.96 3.39 0.15
CA ASP A 61 2.39 3.59 0.02
C ASP A 61 3.12 3.10 1.28
N THR A 62 4.45 3.01 1.19
CA THR A 62 5.36 2.72 2.31
C THR A 62 5.90 3.98 3.00
N GLU A 63 5.76 5.15 2.41
CA GLU A 63 6.19 6.43 2.99
C GLU A 63 5.16 6.96 4.02
N PRO A 64 5.59 7.49 5.18
CA PRO A 64 6.95 7.56 5.71
C PRO A 64 7.37 6.32 6.53
N ALA A 65 6.51 5.31 6.61
CA ALA A 65 6.81 4.05 7.30
C ALA A 65 7.50 3.06 6.35
N SER A 66 8.15 2.04 6.91
CA SER A 66 8.76 0.97 6.11
C SER A 66 7.73 -0.04 5.57
N ASP A 67 6.50 0.01 6.08
CA ASP A 67 5.41 -0.90 5.71
C ASP A 67 4.30 -0.14 4.99
N TYR A 68 3.61 -0.82 4.06
CA TYR A 68 2.46 -0.25 3.37
C TYR A 68 1.38 0.20 4.34
N SER A 69 0.78 1.34 4.04
CA SER A 69 -0.36 1.91 4.77
C SER A 69 -1.36 2.53 3.80
N TYR A 70 -2.65 2.51 4.16
CA TYR A 70 -3.61 3.44 3.57
C TYR A 70 -3.40 4.81 4.21
N ILE A 71 -3.10 5.79 3.40
CA ILE A 71 -2.75 7.15 3.80
C ILE A 71 -3.89 8.08 3.40
N PHE A 72 -4.67 8.51 4.37
CA PHE A 72 -5.79 9.44 4.19
C PHE A 72 -5.33 10.85 4.56
N THR A 73 -5.33 11.74 3.59
CA THR A 73 -4.90 13.13 3.77
C THR A 73 -6.10 14.06 3.68
N ASN A 74 -6.31 14.88 4.69
CA ASN A 74 -7.23 16.02 4.66
C ASN A 74 -6.44 17.35 4.79
N ASP A 75 -7.12 18.46 4.90
CA ASP A 75 -6.52 19.81 4.94
C ASP A 75 -5.62 20.06 6.17
N THR A 76 -5.80 19.32 7.25
CA THR A 76 -5.15 19.58 8.55
C THR A 76 -4.30 18.43 9.08
N GLU A 77 -4.52 17.22 8.60
CA GLU A 77 -3.84 16.03 9.11
C GLU A 77 -3.75 14.91 8.07
N THR A 78 -2.84 14.01 8.29
CA THR A 78 -2.69 12.76 7.55
C THR A 78 -2.82 11.57 8.50
N LEU A 79 -3.72 10.64 8.18
CA LEU A 79 -3.95 9.41 8.94
C LEU A 79 -3.39 8.23 8.15
N TYR A 80 -2.61 7.39 8.82
CA TYR A 80 -2.04 6.16 8.30
C TYR A 80 -2.79 4.99 8.91
N VAL A 81 -3.48 4.20 8.11
CA VAL A 81 -4.21 3.00 8.54
C VAL A 81 -3.42 1.77 8.11
N ASN A 82 -2.96 1.01 9.08
CA ASN A 82 -2.22 -0.22 8.81
C ASN A 82 -3.16 -1.28 8.17
N PRO A 83 -2.82 -1.84 6.99
CA PRO A 83 -3.71 -2.73 6.25
C PRO A 83 -3.86 -4.12 6.87
N GLU A 84 -3.00 -4.51 7.82
CA GLU A 84 -3.08 -5.79 8.52
C GLU A 84 -3.88 -5.72 9.82
N THR A 85 -3.79 -4.60 10.54
CA THR A 85 -4.31 -4.47 11.90
C THR A 85 -5.41 -3.43 12.05
N GLY A 86 -5.58 -2.52 11.08
CA GLY A 86 -6.45 -1.35 11.18
C GLY A 86 -5.96 -0.30 12.18
N LYS A 87 -4.77 -0.45 12.74
CA LYS A 87 -4.20 0.53 13.69
C LYS A 87 -3.93 1.86 12.96
N VAL A 88 -4.30 2.96 13.62
CA VAL A 88 -4.13 4.31 13.08
C VAL A 88 -2.95 5.02 13.75
N THR A 89 -2.16 5.71 12.94
CA THR A 89 -1.23 6.74 13.38
C THR A 89 -1.56 8.04 12.66
N LYS A 90 -1.26 9.19 13.28
CA LYS A 90 -1.62 10.51 12.75
C LYS A 90 -0.39 11.41 12.68
N ASN A 91 -0.35 12.23 11.64
CA ASN A 91 0.59 13.34 11.52
C ASN A 91 -0.22 14.62 11.26
N THR A 92 0.08 15.69 11.99
CA THR A 92 -0.59 16.98 11.82
C THR A 92 0.24 17.83 10.88
N GLU A 93 -0.22 17.96 9.64
CA GLU A 93 0.39 18.78 8.61
C GLU A 93 -0.71 19.47 7.82
N ALA A 94 -0.46 20.73 7.43
CA ALA A 94 -1.35 21.43 6.50
C ALA A 94 -1.13 20.89 5.08
N ASN A 95 -2.20 20.38 4.49
CA ASN A 95 -2.18 19.83 3.14
C ASN A 95 -3.04 20.70 2.21
N GLN A 96 -2.63 20.82 0.97
CA GLN A 96 -3.32 21.61 -0.04
C GLN A 96 -3.75 20.73 -1.21
N LEU A 97 -4.89 21.06 -1.78
CA LEU A 97 -5.34 20.52 -3.05
C LEU A 97 -4.38 20.96 -4.17
N GLY A 98 -4.10 20.04 -5.09
CA GLY A 98 -3.41 20.36 -6.32
C GLY A 98 -4.27 21.21 -7.27
N GLU A 99 -3.66 21.71 -8.32
CA GLU A 99 -4.37 22.43 -9.38
C GLU A 99 -5.40 21.49 -10.03
N ASN A 100 -6.65 21.93 -10.14
CA ASN A 100 -7.81 21.13 -10.62
C ASN A 100 -8.25 19.97 -9.71
N GLU A 101 -7.65 19.77 -8.54
CA GLU A 101 -8.14 18.83 -7.56
C GLU A 101 -9.28 19.43 -6.75
N THR A 102 -10.24 18.59 -6.38
CA THR A 102 -11.34 18.94 -5.48
C THR A 102 -11.38 17.95 -4.32
N ALA A 103 -11.79 18.42 -3.15
CA ALA A 103 -11.97 17.55 -2.01
C ALA A 103 -13.13 16.56 -2.23
N PHE A 104 -13.04 15.39 -1.60
CA PHE A 104 -14.04 14.34 -1.67
C PHE A 104 -14.25 13.70 -0.29
N SER A 105 -15.30 12.92 -0.15
CA SER A 105 -15.64 12.29 1.14
C SER A 105 -15.13 10.85 1.23
N ALA A 106 -14.94 10.37 2.45
CA ALA A 106 -14.70 8.94 2.68
C ALA A 106 -15.90 8.07 2.26
N ALA A 107 -17.12 8.62 2.24
CA ALA A 107 -18.29 7.94 1.71
C ALA A 107 -18.12 7.60 0.22
N GLU A 108 -17.60 8.53 -0.59
CA GLU A 108 -17.31 8.27 -2.00
C GLU A 108 -16.26 7.16 -2.17
N VAL A 109 -15.25 7.08 -1.27
CA VAL A 109 -14.26 5.99 -1.28
C VAL A 109 -14.91 4.63 -0.98
N LYS A 110 -15.88 4.58 -0.07
CA LYS A 110 -16.58 3.34 0.29
C LYS A 110 -17.47 2.79 -0.83
N GLU A 111 -17.91 3.64 -1.74
CA GLU A 111 -18.73 3.27 -2.90
C GLU A 111 -17.88 2.73 -4.07
N LEU A 112 -16.55 2.88 -4.04
CA LEU A 112 -15.66 2.38 -5.09
C LEU A 112 -15.65 0.85 -5.12
N GLY A 113 -15.43 0.31 -6.31
CA GLY A 113 -15.16 -1.11 -6.52
C GLY A 113 -13.86 -1.58 -5.87
N ALA A 114 -13.53 -2.85 -6.08
CA ALA A 114 -12.29 -3.41 -5.56
C ALA A 114 -11.08 -2.74 -6.23
N VAL A 115 -10.19 -2.16 -5.43
CA VAL A 115 -8.98 -1.49 -5.95
C VAL A 115 -8.13 -2.43 -6.82
N ASN A 116 -8.12 -3.73 -6.53
CA ASN A 116 -7.36 -4.71 -7.31
C ASN A 116 -7.80 -4.79 -8.78
N ASP A 117 -9.06 -4.50 -9.09
CA ASP A 117 -9.55 -4.50 -10.48
C ASP A 117 -8.94 -3.33 -11.26
N VAL A 118 -8.85 -2.16 -10.62
CA VAL A 118 -8.20 -0.97 -11.17
C VAL A 118 -6.70 -1.22 -11.38
N LEU A 119 -6.03 -1.83 -10.38
CA LEU A 119 -4.60 -2.15 -10.46
C LEU A 119 -4.31 -3.20 -11.55
N ALA A 120 -5.20 -4.16 -11.76
CA ALA A 120 -5.08 -5.12 -12.86
C ALA A 120 -5.22 -4.43 -14.23
N LYS A 121 -6.13 -3.45 -14.37
CA LYS A 121 -6.24 -2.62 -15.58
C LYS A 121 -4.95 -1.82 -15.82
N ALA A 122 -4.39 -1.18 -14.78
CA ALA A 122 -3.13 -0.44 -14.90
C ALA A 122 -1.98 -1.31 -15.40
N LYS A 123 -1.81 -2.52 -14.86
CA LYS A 123 -0.81 -3.48 -15.35
C LYS A 123 -1.03 -3.84 -16.82
N LYS A 124 -2.28 -4.04 -17.22
CA LYS A 124 -2.63 -4.40 -18.60
C LYS A 124 -2.36 -3.24 -19.57
N GLU A 125 -2.60 -2.01 -19.14
CA GLU A 125 -2.38 -0.81 -19.96
C GLU A 125 -0.90 -0.58 -20.24
N VAL A 126 -0.04 -0.70 -19.21
CA VAL A 126 1.41 -0.60 -19.36
C VAL A 126 1.96 -1.75 -20.19
N GLY A 127 1.43 -2.95 -20.02
CA GLY A 127 1.92 -4.15 -20.71
C GLY A 127 3.33 -4.54 -20.27
N GLY A 128 4.08 -5.18 -21.18
CA GLY A 128 5.46 -5.59 -20.93
C GLY A 128 5.61 -6.87 -20.10
N LEU A 129 6.86 -7.20 -19.76
CA LEU A 129 7.18 -8.37 -18.96
C LEU A 129 7.09 -8.03 -17.47
N SER A 130 6.22 -8.73 -16.75
CA SER A 130 6.09 -8.67 -15.29
C SER A 130 5.93 -7.27 -14.71
N PRO A 131 4.92 -6.47 -15.13
CA PRO A 131 4.67 -5.17 -14.54
C PRO A 131 4.31 -5.31 -13.04
N ARG A 132 4.88 -4.46 -12.19
CA ARG A 132 4.70 -4.47 -10.74
C ARG A 132 4.10 -3.14 -10.30
N ILE A 133 3.07 -3.18 -9.48
CA ILE A 133 2.53 -1.97 -8.83
C ILE A 133 3.45 -1.61 -7.65
N LEU A 134 3.90 -0.36 -7.62
CA LEU A 134 4.68 0.18 -6.51
C LEU A 134 3.76 0.85 -5.49
N THR A 135 2.95 1.79 -5.96
CA THR A 135 2.05 2.60 -5.14
C THR A 135 0.82 2.98 -5.97
N TRP A 136 -0.19 3.50 -5.30
CA TRP A 136 -1.29 4.17 -5.97
C TRP A 136 -1.80 5.36 -5.15
N LYS A 137 -2.37 6.35 -5.84
CA LYS A 137 -2.98 7.54 -5.26
C LYS A 137 -4.36 7.75 -5.88
N LEU A 138 -5.36 8.00 -5.04
CA LEU A 138 -6.71 8.39 -5.40
C LEU A 138 -6.88 9.90 -5.17
N THR A 139 -7.30 10.62 -6.18
CA THR A 139 -7.64 12.05 -6.12
C THR A 139 -8.96 12.31 -6.84
N LYS A 140 -9.53 13.49 -6.65
CA LYS A 140 -10.72 13.92 -7.40
C LYS A 140 -10.35 15.08 -8.32
N ASN A 141 -10.29 14.81 -9.61
CA ASN A 141 -9.95 15.77 -10.64
C ASN A 141 -11.17 16.06 -11.53
N ASN A 142 -11.49 17.33 -11.73
CA ASN A 142 -12.65 17.72 -12.53
C ASN A 142 -13.93 16.98 -12.15
N ASN A 143 -14.17 16.84 -10.85
CA ASN A 143 -15.30 16.15 -10.24
C ASN A 143 -15.38 14.63 -10.47
N LYS A 144 -14.30 13.99 -10.92
CA LYS A 144 -14.15 12.54 -11.08
C LYS A 144 -13.08 12.00 -10.15
N LEU A 145 -13.35 10.88 -9.48
CA LEU A 145 -12.34 10.14 -8.75
C LEU A 145 -11.44 9.39 -9.73
N VAL A 146 -10.13 9.59 -9.59
CA VAL A 146 -9.13 8.98 -10.46
C VAL A 146 -8.02 8.34 -9.64
N TYR A 147 -7.60 7.14 -10.05
CA TYR A 147 -6.39 6.51 -9.55
C TYR A 147 -5.20 6.90 -10.43
N THR A 148 -4.12 7.32 -9.79
CA THR A 148 -2.79 7.35 -10.38
C THR A 148 -2.00 6.19 -9.82
N VAL A 149 -1.56 5.27 -10.66
CA VAL A 149 -0.89 4.03 -10.29
C VAL A 149 0.55 4.07 -10.80
N ASP A 150 1.50 3.90 -9.90
CA ASP A 150 2.91 3.77 -10.26
C ASP A 150 3.23 2.31 -10.57
N VAL A 151 3.59 2.03 -11.81
CA VAL A 151 3.88 0.69 -12.33
C VAL A 151 5.35 0.61 -12.74
N LYS A 152 6.06 -0.33 -12.16
CA LYS A 152 7.43 -0.65 -12.53
C LYS A 152 7.47 -1.79 -13.53
N THR A 153 8.17 -1.57 -14.64
CA THR A 153 8.50 -2.60 -15.61
C THR A 153 9.99 -2.93 -15.56
N THR A 154 10.44 -3.83 -16.41
CA THR A 154 11.88 -4.14 -16.56
C THR A 154 12.67 -3.01 -17.20
N THR A 155 12.01 -2.08 -17.88
CA THR A 155 12.64 -1.03 -18.70
C THR A 155 12.33 0.38 -18.26
N ALA A 156 11.24 0.61 -17.52
CA ALA A 156 10.78 1.93 -17.11
C ALA A 156 9.89 1.87 -15.86
N ASP A 157 9.78 3.02 -15.19
CA ASP A 157 8.75 3.30 -14.21
C ASP A 157 7.69 4.18 -14.90
N GLU A 158 6.44 3.75 -14.90
CA GLU A 158 5.34 4.39 -15.61
C GLU A 158 4.20 4.76 -14.66
N LYS A 159 3.50 5.86 -14.97
CA LYS A 159 2.30 6.30 -14.25
C LYS A 159 1.07 6.13 -15.15
N VAL A 160 0.10 5.40 -14.62
CA VAL A 160 -1.19 5.20 -15.29
C VAL A 160 -2.28 5.91 -14.50
N THR A 161 -3.12 6.66 -15.21
CA THR A 161 -4.28 7.34 -14.59
C THR A 161 -5.57 6.70 -15.11
N LEU A 162 -6.39 6.20 -14.18
CA LEU A 162 -7.63 5.47 -14.47
C LEU A 162 -8.81 6.10 -13.73
N ASP A 163 -9.98 6.13 -14.35
CA ASP A 163 -11.22 6.50 -13.66
C ASP A 163 -11.54 5.45 -12.59
N ALA A 164 -11.88 5.89 -11.39
CA ALA A 164 -12.13 4.99 -10.26
C ALA A 164 -13.47 4.23 -10.37
N ASN A 165 -14.36 4.65 -11.28
CA ASN A 165 -15.70 4.09 -11.47
C ASN A 165 -15.82 3.23 -12.73
N GLU A 166 -14.74 3.00 -13.48
CA GLU A 166 -14.68 2.13 -14.66
C GLU A 166 -13.96 0.80 -14.36
#